data_ce027320ce457c66d373c264ecaf9b16
#
_entry.id   ce027320ce457c66d373c264ecaf9b16
#
_cell.length_a   1.000
_cell.length_b   1.000
_cell.length_c   1.000
_cell.angle_alpha   90.00
_cell.angle_beta   90.00
_cell.angle_gamma   90.00
#
_symmetry.space_group_name_H-M   'P 1'
#
loop_
_entity.id
_entity.type
_entity.pdbx_description
1 polymer ?
#
loop_
_entity_poly.entity_id
_entity_poly.type
_entity_poly.pdbx_seq_one_letter_code
_entity_poly.pdbx_strand_id
1 'polypeptide(L)'
;MAPDTAFALASRFVELDTMAWTDTPNPGMKVKILYHDPATGLLTMLSKLAPGAGIPEHTHEDLEQTFVLEGSLVDDEGACTAGNFVIRAKGSRHAPVAPNGCTMLVFFMKPTAALSKMLQKGH
;
A
#
# COMPACT_ATOMS: atom_id res chain seq x y z
N MET A 1 -3.13 -10.90 26.87
CA MET A 1 -3.54 -12.32 26.77
C MET A 1 -3.06 -12.88 25.44
N ALA A 2 -2.45 -14.04 25.45
CA ALA A 2 -2.02 -14.68 24.21
C ALA A 2 -3.25 -15.10 23.39
N PRO A 3 -3.22 -14.95 22.04
CA PRO A 3 -4.32 -15.41 21.22
C PRO A 3 -4.45 -16.93 21.29
N ASP A 4 -5.67 -17.42 21.09
CA ASP A 4 -5.94 -18.84 20.94
C ASP A 4 -5.14 -19.36 19.74
N THR A 5 -4.37 -20.43 19.93
CA THR A 5 -3.55 -21.03 18.88
C THR A 5 -4.39 -21.43 17.65
N ALA A 6 -5.61 -21.94 17.88
CA ALA A 6 -6.50 -22.32 16.78
C ALA A 6 -6.86 -21.10 15.91
N PHE A 7 -7.15 -19.95 16.52
CA PHE A 7 -7.39 -18.70 15.79
C PHE A 7 -6.13 -18.18 15.09
N ALA A 8 -4.98 -18.27 15.77
CA ALA A 8 -3.72 -17.78 15.20
C ALA A 8 -3.33 -18.55 13.93
N LEU A 9 -3.69 -19.83 13.85
CA LEU A 9 -3.37 -20.69 12.70
C LEU A 9 -4.47 -20.72 11.65
N ALA A 10 -5.65 -20.19 11.96
CA ALA A 10 -6.76 -20.18 11.02
C ALA A 10 -6.49 -19.21 9.86
N SER A 11 -6.92 -19.61 8.67
CA SER A 11 -6.88 -18.71 7.50
C SER A 11 -7.87 -17.57 7.69
N ARG A 12 -7.53 -16.40 7.18
CA ARG A 12 -8.42 -15.25 7.15
C ARG A 12 -8.82 -14.94 5.72
N PHE A 13 -10.12 -14.89 5.48
CA PHE A 13 -10.67 -14.56 4.18
C PHE A 13 -11.10 -13.11 4.20
N VAL A 14 -10.43 -12.28 3.40
CA VAL A 14 -10.66 -10.84 3.35
C VAL A 14 -11.54 -10.52 2.14
N GLU A 15 -12.75 -10.04 2.39
CA GLU A 15 -13.68 -9.66 1.34
C GLU A 15 -13.49 -8.17 1.03
N LEU A 16 -12.79 -7.87 -0.05
CA LEU A 16 -12.43 -6.50 -0.39
C LEU A 16 -13.64 -5.62 -0.68
N ASP A 17 -14.68 -6.20 -1.29
CA ASP A 17 -15.87 -5.45 -1.68
C ASP A 17 -16.64 -4.87 -0.48
N THR A 18 -16.57 -5.55 0.66
CA THR A 18 -17.28 -5.11 1.86
C THR A 18 -16.44 -4.22 2.77
N MET A 19 -15.14 -4.10 2.51
CA MET A 19 -14.28 -3.22 3.28
C MET A 19 -14.48 -1.76 2.84
N ALA A 20 -14.59 -0.87 3.82
CA ALA A 20 -14.63 0.56 3.53
C ALA A 20 -13.24 1.06 3.12
N TRP A 21 -13.22 2.01 2.18
CA TRP A 21 -12.00 2.76 1.90
C TRP A 21 -11.70 3.72 3.04
N THR A 22 -10.44 3.81 3.43
CA THR A 22 -9.98 4.74 4.45
C THR A 22 -9.23 5.89 3.76
N ASP A 23 -9.60 7.12 4.10
CA ASP A 23 -8.87 8.29 3.62
C ASP A 23 -7.47 8.31 4.22
N THR A 24 -6.54 8.90 3.48
CA THR A 24 -5.16 9.10 3.93
C THR A 24 -4.88 10.61 4.00
N PRO A 25 -3.79 11.02 4.69
CA PRO A 25 -3.37 12.42 4.65
C PRO A 25 -3.01 12.92 3.26
N ASN A 26 -2.78 12.01 2.31
CA ASN A 26 -2.45 12.36 0.93
C ASN A 26 -3.73 12.58 0.11
N PRO A 27 -3.99 13.79 -0.41
CA PRO A 27 -5.19 14.05 -1.19
C PRO A 27 -5.32 13.12 -2.39
N GLY A 28 -6.53 12.59 -2.61
CA GLY A 28 -6.82 11.69 -3.72
C GLY A 28 -6.37 10.26 -3.53
N MET A 29 -5.83 9.90 -2.36
CA MET A 29 -5.40 8.55 -2.06
C MET A 29 -6.27 7.94 -0.95
N LYS A 30 -6.80 6.75 -1.22
CA LYS A 30 -7.55 5.95 -0.26
C LYS A 30 -6.95 4.55 -0.19
N VAL A 31 -7.09 3.91 0.97
CA VAL A 31 -6.53 2.58 1.18
C VAL A 31 -7.50 1.63 1.88
N LYS A 32 -7.27 0.35 1.67
CA LYS A 32 -7.86 -0.73 2.47
C LYS A 32 -6.68 -1.54 3.03
N ILE A 33 -6.55 -1.58 4.34
CA ILE A 33 -5.47 -2.35 5.00
C ILE A 33 -5.92 -3.81 5.06
N LEU A 34 -5.21 -4.69 4.36
CA LEU A 34 -5.55 -6.10 4.29
C LEU A 34 -4.86 -6.91 5.38
N TYR A 35 -3.63 -6.57 5.67
CA TYR A 35 -2.83 -7.23 6.70
C TYR A 35 -1.78 -6.27 7.23
N HIS A 36 -1.60 -6.24 8.52
CA HIS A 36 -0.53 -5.46 9.16
C HIS A 36 -0.02 -6.21 10.38
N ASP A 37 1.30 -6.39 10.43
CA ASP A 37 1.98 -6.97 11.58
C ASP A 37 2.86 -5.90 12.23
N PRO A 38 2.42 -5.30 13.34
CA PRO A 38 3.21 -4.25 14.01
C PRO A 38 4.58 -4.72 14.49
N ALA A 39 4.72 -6.01 14.79
CA ALA A 39 5.97 -6.55 15.30
C ALA A 39 7.08 -6.56 14.24
N THR A 40 6.72 -6.86 12.99
CA THR A 40 7.68 -6.93 11.88
C THR A 40 7.61 -5.71 10.96
N GLY A 41 6.48 -5.01 10.96
CA GLY A 41 6.20 -3.92 10.03
C GLY A 41 5.57 -4.37 8.72
N LEU A 42 5.40 -5.67 8.52
CA LEU A 42 4.82 -6.18 7.28
C LEU A 42 3.43 -5.59 7.07
N LEU A 43 3.18 -5.09 5.87
CA LEU A 43 1.93 -4.42 5.53
C LEU A 43 1.51 -4.81 4.11
N THR A 44 0.25 -5.21 3.97
CA THR A 44 -0.37 -5.43 2.66
C THR A 44 -1.60 -4.54 2.57
N MET A 45 -1.69 -3.75 1.51
CA MET A 45 -2.83 -2.87 1.33
C MET A 45 -3.25 -2.76 -0.12
N LEU A 46 -4.53 -2.48 -0.31
CA LEU A 46 -5.08 -2.05 -1.59
C LEU A 46 -5.11 -0.53 -1.57
N SER A 47 -4.53 0.12 -2.57
CA SER A 47 -4.48 1.57 -2.68
C SER A 47 -5.20 2.04 -3.92
N LYS A 48 -5.87 3.17 -3.81
CA LYS A 48 -6.57 3.80 -4.94
C LYS A 48 -6.16 5.26 -5.01
N LEU A 49 -5.64 5.66 -6.17
CA LEU A 49 -5.31 7.04 -6.48
C LEU A 49 -6.32 7.58 -7.48
N ALA A 50 -6.87 8.74 -7.19
CA ALA A 50 -7.75 9.45 -8.13
C ALA A 50 -6.94 9.89 -9.36
N PRO A 51 -7.60 10.10 -10.53
CA PRO A 51 -6.90 10.62 -11.71
C PRO A 51 -6.13 11.90 -11.41
N GLY A 52 -4.84 11.92 -11.75
CA GLY A 52 -3.94 13.05 -11.50
C GLY A 52 -3.35 13.10 -10.09
N ALA A 53 -3.79 12.24 -9.18
CA ALA A 53 -3.23 12.22 -7.83
C ALA A 53 -1.81 11.67 -7.84
N GLY A 54 -0.99 12.19 -6.94
CA GLY A 54 0.39 11.76 -6.77
C GLY A 54 0.69 11.45 -5.32
N ILE A 55 1.77 10.74 -5.09
CA ILE A 55 2.30 10.49 -3.75
C ILE A 55 3.56 11.32 -3.60
N PRO A 56 3.68 12.14 -2.54
CA PRO A 56 4.88 12.94 -2.33
C PRO A 56 6.14 12.09 -2.31
N GLU A 57 7.27 12.66 -2.70
CA GLU A 57 8.54 11.96 -2.72
C GLU A 57 8.79 11.28 -1.37
N HIS A 58 9.15 10.01 -1.43
CA HIS A 58 9.42 9.22 -0.24
C HIS A 58 10.53 8.20 -0.51
N THR A 59 11.18 7.79 0.56
CA THR A 59 12.21 6.76 0.53
C THR A 59 11.62 5.47 1.06
N HIS A 60 11.89 4.36 0.39
CA HIS A 60 11.43 3.05 0.83
C HIS A 60 12.30 2.54 1.98
N GLU A 61 11.67 2.34 3.14
CA GLU A 61 12.35 1.84 4.34
C GLU A 61 12.83 0.39 4.16
N ASP A 62 12.17 -0.36 3.30
CA ASP A 62 12.52 -1.71 2.93
C ASP A 62 11.89 -2.01 1.57
N LEU A 63 12.04 -3.25 1.10
CA LEU A 63 11.46 -3.70 -0.16
C LEU A 63 9.96 -3.40 -0.22
N GLU A 64 9.51 -2.85 -1.35
CA GLU A 64 8.10 -2.67 -1.68
C GLU A 64 7.82 -3.35 -3.01
N GLN A 65 6.70 -4.05 -3.10
CA GLN A 65 6.26 -4.69 -4.33
C GLN A 65 4.82 -4.27 -4.62
N THR A 66 4.56 -3.89 -5.87
CA THR A 66 3.26 -3.36 -6.27
C THR A 66 2.75 -4.04 -7.52
N PHE A 67 1.51 -4.55 -7.46
CA PHE A 67 0.78 -5.04 -8.62
C PHE A 67 -0.31 -4.03 -8.98
N VAL A 68 -0.23 -3.48 -10.19
CA VAL A 68 -1.23 -2.51 -10.67
C VAL A 68 -2.41 -3.27 -11.25
N LEU A 69 -3.60 -3.06 -10.65
CA LEU A 69 -4.84 -3.70 -11.08
C LEU A 69 -5.55 -2.88 -12.14
N GLU A 70 -5.57 -1.55 -12.00
CA GLU A 70 -6.23 -0.63 -12.91
C GLU A 70 -5.42 0.65 -13.03
N GLY A 71 -5.46 1.28 -14.20
CA GLY A 71 -4.79 2.55 -14.43
C GLY A 71 -3.29 2.39 -14.60
N SER A 72 -2.54 3.37 -14.11
CA SER A 72 -1.09 3.38 -14.22
C SER A 72 -0.45 4.22 -13.12
N LEU A 73 0.78 3.87 -12.80
CA LEU A 73 1.62 4.59 -11.84
C LEU A 73 2.91 4.97 -12.56
N VAL A 74 3.22 6.27 -12.59
CA VAL A 74 4.33 6.81 -13.38
C VAL A 74 5.26 7.61 -12.48
N ASP A 75 6.56 7.42 -12.66
CA ASP A 75 7.60 8.23 -12.02
C ASP A 75 8.79 8.41 -12.98
N ASP A 76 9.89 8.97 -12.48
CA ASP A 76 11.07 9.28 -13.30
C ASP A 76 11.71 8.03 -13.91
N GLU A 77 11.52 6.87 -13.30
CA GLU A 77 12.13 5.63 -13.76
C GLU A 77 11.30 4.94 -14.84
N GLY A 78 9.99 5.20 -14.89
CA GLY A 78 9.13 4.58 -15.88
C GLY A 78 7.67 4.54 -15.44
N ALA A 79 6.91 3.69 -16.12
CA ALA A 79 5.48 3.51 -15.87
C ALA A 79 5.17 2.05 -15.60
N CYS A 80 4.32 1.83 -14.58
CA CYS A 80 3.74 0.51 -14.32
C CYS A 80 2.26 0.59 -14.67
N THR A 81 1.84 -0.17 -15.68
CA THR A 81 0.47 -0.17 -16.19
C THR A 81 -0.31 -1.37 -15.67
N ALA A 82 -1.64 -1.36 -15.86
CA ALA A 82 -2.53 -2.41 -15.39
C ALA A 82 -2.05 -3.81 -15.82
N GLY A 83 -2.06 -4.74 -14.88
CA GLY A 83 -1.60 -6.11 -15.10
C GLY A 83 -0.10 -6.31 -14.92
N ASN A 84 0.64 -5.25 -14.61
CA ASN A 84 2.09 -5.31 -14.45
C ASN A 84 2.51 -5.06 -13.00
N PHE A 85 3.79 -5.29 -12.75
CA PHE A 85 4.35 -5.37 -11.41
C PHE A 85 5.62 -4.52 -11.33
N VAL A 86 5.82 -3.83 -10.23
CA VAL A 86 7.05 -3.07 -10.00
C VAL A 86 7.62 -3.41 -8.62
N ILE A 87 8.95 -3.54 -8.59
CA ILE A 87 9.71 -3.84 -7.39
C ILE A 87 10.56 -2.61 -7.05
N ARG A 88 10.38 -2.09 -5.83
CA ARG A 88 11.12 -0.93 -5.34
C ARG A 88 12.09 -1.38 -4.26
N ALA A 89 13.38 -1.22 -4.51
CA ALA A 89 14.41 -1.64 -3.57
C ALA A 89 14.43 -0.77 -2.32
N LYS A 90 14.90 -1.35 -1.22
CA LYS A 90 15.18 -0.59 0.00
C LYS A 90 16.10 0.59 -0.32
N GLY A 91 15.74 1.77 0.17
CA GLY A 91 16.51 3.00 -0.03
C GLY A 91 16.18 3.74 -1.32
N SER A 92 15.39 3.17 -2.21
CA SER A 92 14.98 3.86 -3.43
C SER A 92 13.99 4.98 -3.11
N ARG A 93 13.97 6.01 -3.96
CA ARG A 93 13.14 7.21 -3.78
C ARG A 93 12.35 7.45 -5.04
N HIS A 94 11.11 7.87 -4.89
CA HIS A 94 10.29 8.29 -6.02
C HIS A 94 9.13 9.17 -5.57
N ALA A 95 8.52 9.84 -6.53
CA ALA A 95 7.30 10.63 -6.35
C ALA A 95 6.34 10.25 -7.46
N PRO A 96 5.63 9.12 -7.33
CA PRO A 96 4.80 8.60 -8.41
C PRO A 96 3.49 9.38 -8.57
N VAL A 97 2.98 9.40 -9.79
CA VAL A 97 1.72 10.03 -10.16
C VAL A 97 0.85 9.01 -10.90
N ALA A 98 -0.44 9.08 -10.69
CA ALA A 98 -1.42 8.27 -11.42
C ALA A 98 -2.17 9.16 -12.42
N PRO A 99 -1.67 9.33 -13.66
CA PRO A 99 -2.26 10.31 -14.60
C PRO A 99 -3.74 10.06 -14.87
N ASN A 100 -4.15 8.81 -14.92
CA ASN A 100 -5.53 8.39 -15.19
C ASN A 100 -6.13 7.62 -14.01
N GLY A 101 -5.57 7.82 -12.82
CA GLY A 101 -5.93 7.02 -11.65
C GLY A 101 -5.15 5.71 -11.60
N CYS A 102 -5.19 5.07 -10.45
CA CYS A 102 -4.51 3.78 -10.26
C CYS A 102 -5.14 3.04 -9.08
N THR A 103 -5.41 1.76 -9.30
CA THR A 103 -5.75 0.84 -8.20
C THR A 103 -4.65 -0.21 -8.16
N MET A 104 -4.03 -0.38 -7.01
CA MET A 104 -2.87 -1.24 -6.87
C MET A 104 -2.86 -2.00 -5.56
N LEU A 105 -2.30 -3.22 -5.62
CA LEU A 105 -2.07 -4.05 -4.45
C LEU A 105 -0.60 -3.91 -4.07
N VAL A 106 -0.35 -3.48 -2.84
CA VAL A 106 1.00 -3.11 -2.40
C VAL A 106 1.42 -3.98 -1.22
N PHE A 107 2.62 -4.53 -1.32
CA PHE A 107 3.25 -5.34 -0.28
C PHE A 107 4.48 -4.63 0.25
N PHE A 108 4.44 -4.22 1.51
CA PHE A 108 5.57 -3.59 2.19
C PHE A 108 6.19 -4.56 3.18
N MET A 109 7.50 -4.71 3.13
CA MET A 109 8.24 -5.37 4.22
C MET A 109 8.23 -4.47 5.45
N LYS A 110 8.36 -3.15 5.23
CA LYS A 110 8.15 -2.10 6.23
C LYS A 110 7.46 -0.92 5.57
N PRO A 111 6.44 -0.33 6.20
CA PRO A 111 5.78 0.84 5.63
C PRO A 111 6.73 2.04 5.60
N THR A 112 6.43 3.00 4.72
CA THR A 112 7.11 4.29 4.71
C THR A 112 6.83 5.04 6.02
N ALA A 113 7.63 6.06 6.31
CA ALA A 113 7.45 6.86 7.52
C ALA A 113 6.03 7.45 7.61
N ALA A 114 5.49 7.94 6.49
CA ALA A 114 4.14 8.50 6.45
C ALA A 114 3.07 7.45 6.76
N LEU A 115 3.20 6.25 6.21
CA LEU A 115 2.27 5.14 6.48
C LEU A 115 2.39 4.65 7.91
N SER A 116 3.60 4.58 8.46
CA SER A 116 3.81 4.22 9.85
C SER A 116 3.07 5.16 10.80
N LYS A 117 3.15 6.46 10.53
CA LYS A 117 2.42 7.47 11.31
C LYS A 117 0.91 7.27 11.21
N MET A 118 0.41 7.04 10.00
CA MET A 118 -1.01 6.81 9.77
C MET A 118 -1.50 5.59 10.54
N LEU A 119 -0.76 4.48 10.51
CA LEU A 119 -1.11 3.25 11.19
C LEU A 119 -1.15 3.44 12.72
N GLN A 120 -0.22 4.20 13.28
CA GLN A 120 -0.21 4.51 14.71
C GLN A 120 -1.40 5.35 15.12
N LYS A 121 -1.79 6.34 14.31
CA LYS A 121 -2.91 7.23 14.60
C LYS A 121 -4.27 6.56 14.40
N GLY A 122 -4.34 5.52 13.61
CA GLY A 122 -5.57 4.80 13.30
C GLY A 122 -6.05 3.88 14.41
N HIS A 123 -5.38 3.87 15.54
CA HIS A 123 -5.73 2.98 16.67
C HIS A 123 -6.23 3.75 17.90
#